data_df6c2564d2e82dbf866f585d82ca9a29
#
_entry.id   df6c2564d2e82dbf866f585d82ca9a29
#
_cell.length_a   1.000
_cell.length_b   1.000
_cell.length_c   1.000
_cell.angle_alpha   90.00
_cell.angle_beta   90.00
_cell.angle_gamma   90.00
#
_symmetry.space_group_name_H-M   'P 1'
#
loop_
_entity.id
_entity.type
_entity.pdbx_description
1 polymer ?
#
loop_
_entity_poly.entity_id
_entity_poly.type
_entity_poly.pdbx_seq_one_letter_code
_entity_poly.pdbx_strand_id
1 'polypeptide(L)'
;MKSLKKILVAAVASLAVASGFACSRVTYLGDDGXVLVGRTLDWRTPIPTNLYVYPRGVEKVSMPQGDRLEWTSKYGSVVAVGYDGGVTEGMNEKGLVVNGLFCKESVYKVAAPDSKIPVVSLAMXPAFFLDNFATVEEVAQWLEANDFAIYGQTFDGGTVSLLHWAMTDASGDTILLEYVXGKLTTYRGRDLQVLTNDPVWPQMQAINKYWKGVGGVNMLPGTVRSADRFVRADFFIHHVPTNVNYQDAWGSLNSIMGTVSVPYGYEIEGEPNVSSTQWRSIADATTGKYYFKFAVGTGDFWIDLQHLILTPGAPILKLDTAAHAGITGNANKYLKKSPGFTPMW
;
A
#
# COMPACT_ATOMS: atom_id res chain seq x y z
N MET A 1 -30.46 12.90 -31.80
CA MET A 1 -30.76 11.70 -31.02
C MET A 1 -29.61 10.69 -31.03
N LYS A 2 -28.97 10.44 -32.23
CA LYS A 2 -27.86 9.48 -32.29
C LYS A 2 -26.63 9.90 -31.47
N SER A 3 -26.33 11.21 -31.40
CA SER A 3 -25.16 11.68 -30.64
C SER A 3 -25.36 11.57 -29.13
N LEU A 4 -26.61 11.73 -28.66
CA LEU A 4 -26.93 11.61 -27.24
C LEU A 4 -26.73 10.18 -26.74
N LYS A 5 -27.11 9.18 -27.55
CA LYS A 5 -26.90 7.77 -27.20
C LYS A 5 -25.42 7.42 -27.12
N LYS A 6 -24.60 7.95 -28.05
CA LYS A 6 -23.15 7.71 -28.02
C LYS A 6 -22.50 8.29 -26.77
N ILE A 7 -22.95 9.49 -26.33
CA ILE A 7 -22.40 10.13 -25.13
C ILE A 7 -22.75 9.31 -23.89
N LEU A 8 -23.99 8.79 -23.82
CA LEU A 8 -24.43 7.99 -22.70
C LEU A 8 -23.61 6.70 -22.57
N VAL A 9 -23.36 6.03 -23.70
CA VAL A 9 -22.57 4.79 -23.72
C VAL A 9 -21.15 5.05 -23.24
N ALA A 10 -20.54 6.15 -23.67
CA ALA A 10 -19.18 6.51 -23.25
C ALA A 10 -19.12 6.79 -21.75
N ALA A 11 -20.13 7.46 -21.20
CA ALA A 11 -20.19 7.75 -19.76
C ALA A 11 -20.31 6.47 -18.94
N VAL A 12 -21.13 5.52 -19.38
CA VAL A 12 -21.29 4.25 -18.69
C VAL A 12 -20.00 3.45 -18.75
N ALA A 13 -19.33 3.41 -19.89
CA ALA A 13 -18.05 2.71 -20.03
C ALA A 13 -16.99 3.31 -19.11
N SER A 14 -16.98 4.63 -19.01
CA SER A 14 -16.02 5.32 -18.12
C SER A 14 -16.26 4.96 -16.66
N LEU A 15 -17.51 4.90 -16.23
CA LEU A 15 -17.86 4.51 -14.86
C LEU A 15 -17.48 3.06 -14.58
N ALA A 16 -17.70 2.16 -15.54
CA ALA A 16 -17.37 0.76 -15.37
C ALA A 16 -15.84 0.57 -15.22
N VAL A 17 -15.05 1.31 -16.01
CA VAL A 17 -13.60 1.27 -15.89
C VAL A 17 -13.16 1.77 -14.51
N ALA A 18 -13.81 2.82 -14.01
CA ALA A 18 -13.45 3.41 -12.73
C ALA A 18 -13.70 2.46 -11.56
N SER A 19 -14.62 1.50 -11.69
CA SER A 19 -14.92 0.58 -10.60
C SER A 19 -13.92 -0.58 -10.47
N GLY A 20 -12.94 -0.67 -11.39
CA GLY A 20 -12.03 -1.80 -11.42
C GLY A 20 -10.83 -1.72 -10.49
N PHE A 21 -10.69 -0.66 -9.72
CA PHE A 21 -9.49 -0.42 -8.92
C PHE A 21 -9.86 -0.32 -7.44
N ALA A 22 -9.20 -1.13 -6.60
CA ALA A 22 -9.55 -1.18 -5.19
C ALA A 22 -8.36 -1.64 -4.35
N CYS A 23 -8.18 -1.02 -3.21
CA CYS A 23 -7.29 -1.43 -2.12
C CYS A 23 -7.79 -0.72 -0.88
N SER A 24 -7.49 -1.29 0.28
CA SER A 24 -7.83 -0.64 1.55
C SER A 24 -6.65 -0.76 2.50
N ARG A 25 -6.51 0.23 3.38
CA ARG A 25 -5.47 0.27 4.40
C ARG A 25 -6.08 0.78 5.70
N VAL A 26 -5.77 0.11 6.80
CA VAL A 26 -6.30 0.49 8.12
C VAL A 26 -5.19 0.36 9.14
N THR A 27 -5.04 1.35 10.02
CA THR A 27 -4.05 1.35 11.09
C THR A 27 -4.74 1.17 12.43
N TYR A 28 -4.31 0.17 13.20
CA TYR A 28 -4.77 -0.08 14.57
C TYR A 28 -3.76 0.51 15.53
N LEU A 29 -4.25 1.30 16.48
CA LEU A 29 -3.40 1.96 17.47
C LEU A 29 -3.84 1.47 18.87
N GLY A 30 -3.04 0.59 19.44
CA GLY A 30 -3.34 0.06 20.78
C GLY A 30 -2.93 1.00 21.90
N ASP A 31 -3.64 0.93 22.99
CA ASP A 31 -3.31 1.75 24.17
C ASP A 31 -1.93 1.45 24.72
N ASP A 32 -1.43 0.24 24.48
CA ASP A 32 -0.10 -0.20 24.92
C ASP A 32 1.01 0.18 23.93
N GLY A 33 0.69 0.85 22.87
CA GLY A 33 1.64 1.23 21.86
C GLY A 33 1.66 0.37 20.58
N UNK A 34 0.94 -0.71 20.24
CA UNK A 34 0.87 -1.41 19.27
C UNK A 34 0.50 -0.74 18.19
N VAL A 35 1.16 -0.84 17.25
CA VAL A 35 0.79 -0.28 15.95
C VAL A 35 0.78 -1.39 14.90
N LEU A 36 -0.40 -1.64 14.36
CA LEU A 36 -0.57 -2.65 13.31
C LEU A 36 -1.16 -1.96 12.09
N VAL A 37 -0.63 -2.27 10.91
CA VAL A 37 -1.09 -1.67 9.65
C VAL A 37 -1.58 -2.78 8.74
N GLY A 38 -2.88 -2.79 8.45
CA GLY A 38 -3.49 -3.77 7.55
C GLY A 38 -3.71 -3.19 6.17
N ARG A 39 -3.59 -4.05 5.15
CA ARG A 39 -3.95 -3.61 3.80
C ARG A 39 -4.45 -4.79 2.99
N THR A 40 -5.37 -4.52 2.06
CA THR A 40 -5.79 -5.47 1.03
C THR A 40 -5.19 -5.04 -0.30
N LEU A 41 -4.68 -5.98 -1.08
CA LEU A 41 -4.27 -5.73 -2.47
C LEU A 41 -5.35 -6.24 -3.39
N ASP A 42 -6.02 -5.33 -4.06
CA ASP A 42 -7.15 -5.67 -4.93
C ASP A 42 -6.84 -5.23 -6.35
N TRP A 43 -7.09 -6.11 -7.31
CA TRP A 43 -6.89 -5.78 -8.72
C TRP A 43 -7.69 -6.73 -9.57
N ARG A 44 -7.95 -6.35 -10.83
CA ARG A 44 -8.79 -7.13 -11.73
C ARG A 44 -8.05 -8.32 -12.38
N THR A 45 -6.72 -8.26 -12.45
CA THR A 45 -5.91 -9.33 -12.99
C THR A 45 -4.87 -9.74 -11.96
N PRO A 46 -4.30 -10.95 -12.09
CA PRO A 46 -3.31 -11.37 -11.11
C PRO A 46 -2.09 -10.44 -11.05
N ILE A 47 -1.67 -10.14 -9.83
CA ILE A 47 -0.41 -9.44 -9.58
C ILE A 47 0.47 -10.40 -8.80
N PRO A 48 1.26 -11.23 -9.49
CA PRO A 48 2.17 -12.12 -8.77
C PRO A 48 3.06 -11.31 -7.84
N THR A 49 3.11 -11.70 -6.58
CA THR A 49 3.81 -10.91 -5.56
C THR A 49 4.71 -11.83 -4.75
N ASN A 50 6.00 -11.49 -4.70
CA ASN A 50 6.97 -12.18 -3.86
C ASN A 50 7.47 -11.23 -2.78
N LEU A 51 8.05 -11.79 -1.73
CA LEU A 51 8.60 -10.99 -0.65
C LEU A 51 10.12 -11.03 -0.72
N TYR A 52 10.73 -9.88 -0.52
CA TYR A 52 12.19 -9.76 -0.49
C TYR A 52 12.60 -9.12 0.83
N VAL A 53 13.72 -9.59 1.37
CA VAL A 53 14.32 -9.00 2.55
C VAL A 53 15.67 -8.42 2.15
N TYR A 54 15.84 -7.12 2.38
CA TYR A 54 17.07 -6.42 2.06
C TYR A 54 17.79 -6.04 3.35
N PRO A 55 19.10 -6.33 3.45
CA PRO A 55 19.86 -5.85 4.59
C PRO A 55 20.24 -4.39 4.44
N ARG A 56 20.88 -3.85 5.48
CA ARG A 56 21.52 -2.53 5.38
C ARG A 56 22.69 -2.60 4.41
N GLY A 57 23.06 -1.46 3.85
CA GLY A 57 24.26 -1.36 3.05
C GLY A 57 24.11 -1.73 1.59
N VAL A 58 22.88 -1.82 1.08
CA VAL A 58 22.64 -2.12 -0.33
C VAL A 58 22.51 -0.81 -1.11
N GLU A 59 23.26 -0.70 -2.19
CA GLU A 59 23.22 0.49 -3.06
C GLU A 59 22.04 0.37 -4.02
N LYS A 60 21.26 1.44 -4.14
CA LYS A 60 20.09 1.47 -5.00
C LYS A 60 20.00 2.81 -5.72
N VAL A 61 19.23 2.81 -6.81
CA VAL A 61 18.98 4.02 -7.59
C VAL A 61 17.49 4.14 -7.85
N SER A 62 17.02 5.36 -8.08
CA SER A 62 15.61 5.62 -8.33
C SER A 62 15.22 5.49 -9.81
N MET A 63 16.19 5.54 -10.71
CA MET A 63 16.02 5.40 -12.17
C MET A 63 17.29 4.79 -12.73
N PRO A 64 17.22 4.15 -13.89
CA PRO A 64 18.43 3.52 -14.44
C PRO A 64 19.47 4.54 -14.94
N GLN A 65 19.05 5.77 -15.23
CA GLN A 65 19.93 6.79 -15.74
C GLN A 65 19.32 8.17 -15.54
N GLY A 66 20.05 9.21 -15.87
CA GLY A 66 19.57 10.58 -15.79
C GLY A 66 19.69 11.14 -14.38
N ASP A 67 18.99 12.26 -14.16
CA ASP A 67 18.96 12.87 -12.83
C ASP A 67 18.09 12.00 -11.94
N ARG A 68 18.70 11.45 -10.91
CA ARG A 68 18.07 10.43 -10.09
C ARG A 68 18.58 10.50 -8.66
N LEU A 69 17.88 9.82 -7.76
CA LEU A 69 18.38 9.59 -6.41
C LEU A 69 19.26 8.36 -6.41
N GLU A 70 20.35 8.42 -5.65
CA GLU A 70 21.22 7.27 -5.38
C GLU A 70 21.40 7.20 -3.88
N TRP A 71 21.29 6.00 -3.32
CA TRP A 71 21.40 5.86 -1.87
C TRP A 71 21.91 4.47 -1.52
N THR A 72 22.39 4.36 -0.28
CA THR A 72 22.74 3.08 0.33
C THR A 72 21.79 2.86 1.48
N SER A 73 21.15 1.71 1.55
CA SER A 73 20.11 1.47 2.57
C SER A 73 20.68 1.62 3.97
N LYS A 74 20.03 2.46 4.74
CA LYS A 74 20.36 2.69 6.15
C LYS A 74 19.72 1.61 7.03
N TYR A 75 18.56 1.11 6.62
CA TYR A 75 17.80 0.13 7.38
C TYR A 75 17.48 -1.08 6.52
N GLY A 76 17.45 -2.25 7.16
CA GLY A 76 16.94 -3.44 6.51
C GLY A 76 15.43 -3.39 6.43
N SER A 77 14.88 -4.14 5.48
CA SER A 77 13.44 -4.10 5.24
C SER A 77 12.94 -5.40 4.63
N VAL A 78 11.63 -5.60 4.74
CA VAL A 78 10.92 -6.61 3.97
C VAL A 78 9.95 -5.87 3.06
N VAL A 79 9.96 -6.24 1.78
CA VAL A 79 9.11 -5.57 0.77
C VAL A 79 8.33 -6.61 -0.01
N ALA A 80 7.10 -6.24 -0.36
CA ALA A 80 6.26 -7.03 -1.27
C ALA A 80 6.42 -6.44 -2.66
N VAL A 81 6.81 -7.29 -3.60
CA VAL A 81 7.23 -6.85 -4.93
C VAL A 81 6.31 -7.47 -5.96
N GLY A 82 5.55 -6.64 -6.66
CA GLY A 82 4.66 -7.10 -7.72
C GLY A 82 5.41 -7.36 -9.01
N TYR A 83 5.06 -8.44 -9.68
CA TYR A 83 5.68 -8.83 -10.96
C TYR A 83 7.20 -8.98 -10.85
N ASP A 84 7.71 -9.21 -9.64
CA ASP A 84 9.15 -9.20 -9.37
C ASP A 84 9.84 -7.93 -9.91
N GLY A 85 9.12 -6.81 -9.94
CA GLY A 85 9.66 -5.60 -10.55
C GLY A 85 9.32 -4.29 -9.88
N GLY A 86 8.31 -4.25 -9.02
CA GLY A 86 7.92 -3.00 -8.38
C GLY A 86 7.46 -3.19 -6.96
N VAL A 87 7.99 -2.39 -6.05
CA VAL A 87 7.63 -2.46 -4.64
C VAL A 87 6.22 -1.90 -4.44
N THR A 88 5.31 -2.72 -3.92
CA THR A 88 3.96 -2.27 -3.60
C THR A 88 3.88 -1.75 -2.17
N GLU A 89 4.61 -2.36 -1.27
CA GLU A 89 4.61 -1.99 0.14
C GLU A 89 5.79 -2.65 0.85
N GLY A 90 6.02 -2.24 2.09
CA GLY A 90 7.03 -2.86 2.90
C GLY A 90 7.08 -2.28 4.30
N MET A 91 7.98 -2.86 5.09
CA MET A 91 8.26 -2.39 6.45
C MET A 91 9.75 -2.50 6.71
N ASN A 92 10.34 -1.49 7.34
CA ASN A 92 11.75 -1.55 7.70
C ASN A 92 11.92 -1.96 9.16
N GLU A 93 13.18 -2.19 9.54
CA GLU A 93 13.49 -2.71 10.88
C GLU A 93 13.20 -1.72 11.99
N LYS A 94 12.96 -0.45 11.67
CA LYS A 94 12.58 0.56 12.64
C LYS A 94 11.08 0.70 12.80
N GLY A 95 10.31 -0.03 11.97
CA GLY A 95 8.86 -0.01 12.06
C GLY A 95 8.17 0.96 11.14
N LEU A 96 8.89 1.57 10.19
CA LEU A 96 8.21 2.37 9.17
C LEU A 96 7.55 1.44 8.17
N VAL A 97 6.26 1.64 7.94
CA VAL A 97 5.45 0.86 7.01
C VAL A 97 4.99 1.78 5.88
N VAL A 98 5.25 1.39 4.64
CA VAL A 98 4.88 2.18 3.47
C VAL A 98 3.97 1.34 2.59
N ASN A 99 2.81 1.89 2.22
CA ASN A 99 1.87 1.21 1.32
C ASN A 99 1.48 2.14 0.18
N GLY A 100 1.48 1.60 -1.04
CA GLY A 100 0.93 2.31 -2.19
C GLY A 100 -0.45 1.74 -2.53
N LEU A 101 -1.41 2.62 -2.81
CA LEU A 101 -2.76 2.25 -3.17
C LEU A 101 -3.16 2.99 -4.43
N PHE A 102 -3.97 2.36 -5.27
CA PHE A 102 -4.38 2.99 -6.52
C PHE A 102 -5.25 4.20 -6.24
N CYS A 103 -5.01 5.28 -7.00
CA CYS A 103 -5.83 6.49 -6.93
C CYS A 103 -5.85 7.09 -8.33
N LYS A 104 -6.94 6.90 -9.05
CA LYS A 104 -6.98 7.29 -10.46
C LYS A 104 -6.89 8.80 -10.65
N GLU A 105 -7.15 9.59 -9.62
CA GLU A 105 -7.05 11.04 -9.69
C GLU A 105 -5.61 11.54 -9.58
N SER A 106 -4.66 10.67 -9.29
CA SER A 106 -3.25 11.08 -9.16
C SER A 106 -2.74 11.64 -10.48
N VAL A 107 -2.10 12.81 -10.38
CA VAL A 107 -1.35 13.41 -11.48
C VAL A 107 0.03 13.74 -10.93
N TYR A 108 1.02 12.95 -11.30
CA TYR A 108 2.37 13.07 -10.75
C TYR A 108 3.06 14.35 -11.24
N LYS A 109 4.01 14.80 -10.44
CA LYS A 109 4.91 15.86 -10.86
C LYS A 109 5.87 15.28 -11.91
N VAL A 110 5.95 15.95 -13.06
CA VAL A 110 6.82 15.58 -14.15
C VAL A 110 7.97 16.59 -14.21
N ALA A 111 9.21 16.11 -14.38
CA ALA A 111 10.35 16.99 -14.49
C ALA A 111 10.29 17.74 -15.82
N ALA A 112 10.51 19.07 -15.80
CA ALA A 112 10.62 19.84 -17.03
C ALA A 112 11.87 19.40 -17.78
N PRO A 113 11.89 19.57 -19.13
CA PRO A 113 13.03 19.09 -19.91
C PRO A 113 14.39 19.64 -19.47
N ASP A 114 14.42 20.87 -18.96
CA ASP A 114 15.68 21.48 -18.50
C ASP A 114 15.87 21.41 -16.99
N SER A 115 14.98 20.71 -16.29
CA SER A 115 15.06 20.56 -14.85
C SER A 115 16.14 19.57 -14.46
N LYS A 116 16.76 19.80 -13.30
CA LYS A 116 17.76 18.89 -12.73
C LYS A 116 17.20 18.17 -11.50
N ILE A 117 15.91 18.30 -11.21
CA ILE A 117 15.37 17.56 -10.06
C ILE A 117 15.43 16.06 -10.33
N PRO A 118 15.69 15.25 -9.31
CA PRO A 118 15.77 13.82 -9.54
C PRO A 118 14.40 13.23 -9.88
N VAL A 119 14.42 12.16 -10.67
CA VAL A 119 13.23 11.41 -11.05
C VAL A 119 13.23 10.10 -10.30
N VAL A 120 12.08 9.73 -9.77
CA VAL A 120 11.91 8.48 -9.02
C VAL A 120 10.86 7.63 -9.72
N SER A 121 11.27 6.42 -10.12
CA SER A 121 10.32 5.45 -10.65
C SER A 121 9.39 4.97 -9.55
N LEU A 122 8.12 4.75 -9.89
CA LEU A 122 7.17 4.16 -8.97
C LEU A 122 7.68 2.84 -8.39
N ALA A 123 8.43 2.08 -9.16
CA ALA A 123 8.95 0.79 -8.73
C ALA A 123 9.80 0.91 -7.48
N MET A 124 10.44 2.06 -7.29
CA MET A 124 11.38 2.29 -6.20
C MET A 124 10.89 3.28 -5.13
N UNK A 125 9.74 3.97 -5.22
CA UNK A 125 9.29 4.80 -4.44
C UNK A 125 9.31 4.38 -3.20
N PRO A 126 8.63 3.22 -2.81
CA PRO A 126 8.64 2.84 -1.40
C PRO A 126 10.01 2.42 -0.86
N ALA A 127 10.84 1.82 -1.70
CA ALA A 127 12.15 1.39 -1.23
C ALA A 127 12.98 2.56 -0.74
N PHE A 128 12.91 3.70 -1.41
CA PHE A 128 13.67 4.87 -0.98
C PHE A 128 13.30 5.28 0.45
N PHE A 129 12.02 5.35 0.73
CA PHE A 129 11.56 5.78 2.06
C PHE A 129 11.88 4.74 3.12
N LEU A 130 11.67 3.46 2.81
CA LEU A 130 11.97 2.40 3.76
C LEU A 130 13.46 2.33 4.07
N ASP A 131 14.30 2.56 3.09
CA ASP A 131 15.75 2.43 3.28
C ASP A 131 16.34 3.58 4.08
N ASN A 132 15.68 4.74 4.11
CA ASN A 132 16.31 5.95 4.60
C ASN A 132 15.70 6.54 5.87
N PHE A 133 14.47 6.18 6.22
CA PHE A 133 13.77 6.88 7.31
C PHE A 133 13.19 5.90 8.30
N ALA A 134 13.29 6.28 9.59
CA ALA A 134 12.71 5.50 10.67
C ALA A 134 11.33 6.04 11.08
N THR A 135 11.10 7.35 10.88
CA THR A 135 9.89 8.00 11.41
C THR A 135 9.22 8.84 10.36
N VAL A 136 7.93 9.08 10.59
CA VAL A 136 7.15 9.98 9.74
C VAL A 136 7.68 11.40 9.81
N GLU A 137 8.19 11.80 10.97
CA GLU A 137 8.82 13.13 11.09
C GLU A 137 9.99 13.28 10.12
N GLU A 138 10.85 12.24 10.04
CA GLU A 138 11.98 12.27 9.11
C GLU A 138 11.50 12.34 7.66
N VAL A 139 10.46 11.58 7.33
CA VAL A 139 9.88 11.62 5.98
C VAL A 139 9.38 13.03 5.67
N ALA A 140 8.62 13.61 6.59
CA ALA A 140 8.05 14.94 6.37
C ALA A 140 9.15 15.99 6.18
N GLN A 141 10.21 15.92 6.99
CA GLN A 141 11.32 16.86 6.85
C GLN A 141 12.01 16.73 5.50
N TRP A 142 12.22 15.50 5.05
CA TRP A 142 12.86 15.28 3.76
C TRP A 142 11.97 15.81 2.61
N LEU A 143 10.67 15.56 2.68
CA LEU A 143 9.76 16.04 1.65
C LEU A 143 9.71 17.56 1.57
N GLU A 144 9.82 18.25 2.71
CA GLU A 144 9.86 19.70 2.72
C GLU A 144 11.15 20.24 2.10
N ALA A 145 12.27 19.55 2.29
CA ALA A 145 13.58 20.03 1.91
C ALA A 145 14.00 19.63 0.49
N ASN A 146 13.27 18.71 -0.15
CA ASN A 146 13.72 18.13 -1.42
C ASN A 146 12.58 18.12 -2.43
N ASP A 147 12.96 18.30 -3.69
CA ASP A 147 12.02 18.21 -4.80
C ASP A 147 12.39 17.02 -5.66
N PHE A 148 11.38 16.37 -6.23
CA PHE A 148 11.61 15.25 -7.13
C PHE A 148 10.36 15.05 -8.00
N ALA A 149 10.57 14.41 -9.13
CA ALA A 149 9.48 14.03 -10.03
C ALA A 149 9.25 12.53 -9.93
N ILE A 150 8.07 12.08 -10.31
CA ILE A 150 7.76 10.66 -10.33
C ILE A 150 7.58 10.21 -11.78
N TYR A 151 8.25 9.11 -12.11
CA TYR A 151 8.04 8.44 -13.39
C TYR A 151 7.01 7.33 -13.17
N GLY A 152 5.84 7.52 -13.76
CA GLY A 152 4.78 6.54 -13.70
C GLY A 152 4.98 5.49 -14.75
N GLN A 153 5.09 4.24 -14.34
CA GLN A 153 5.27 3.13 -15.27
C GLN A 153 3.94 2.50 -15.62
N THR A 154 3.93 1.74 -16.69
CA THR A 154 2.75 0.98 -17.06
C THR A 154 2.93 -0.49 -16.68
N PHE A 155 1.81 -1.16 -16.51
CA PHE A 155 1.76 -2.59 -16.24
C PHE A 155 0.45 -3.13 -16.78
N ASP A 156 0.26 -4.44 -16.70
CA ASP A 156 -1.04 -5.06 -16.98
C ASP A 156 -1.58 -4.59 -18.34
N GLY A 157 -0.78 -4.76 -19.40
CA GLY A 157 -1.22 -4.43 -20.75
C GLY A 157 -1.27 -2.94 -21.05
N GLY A 158 -0.51 -2.14 -20.32
CA GLY A 158 -0.42 -0.72 -20.58
C GLY A 158 -1.16 0.19 -19.62
N THR A 159 -1.71 -0.39 -18.55
CA THR A 159 -2.36 0.42 -17.52
C THR A 159 -1.31 1.30 -16.81
N VAL A 160 -1.57 2.59 -16.73
CA VAL A 160 -0.68 3.50 -16.00
C VAL A 160 -0.90 3.29 -14.50
N SER A 161 0.20 3.17 -13.77
CA SER A 161 0.15 2.98 -12.32
C SER A 161 -0.01 4.33 -11.62
N LEU A 162 -1.22 4.61 -11.17
CA LEU A 162 -1.56 5.88 -10.52
C LEU A 162 -1.82 5.59 -9.04
N LEU A 163 -0.91 6.06 -8.18
CA LEU A 163 -0.96 5.70 -6.77
C LEU A 163 -0.99 6.93 -5.88
N HIS A 164 -1.42 6.72 -4.66
CA HIS A 164 -1.08 7.57 -3.52
C HIS A 164 -0.49 6.65 -2.44
N TRP A 165 0.19 7.24 -1.46
CA TRP A 165 0.95 6.44 -0.48
C TRP A 165 0.64 6.90 0.93
N ALA A 166 0.58 5.94 1.84
CA ALA A 166 0.55 6.23 3.27
C ALA A 166 1.75 5.55 3.93
N MET A 167 2.33 6.24 4.89
CA MET A 167 3.46 5.74 5.66
C MET A 167 3.15 5.93 7.13
N THR A 168 3.34 4.87 7.92
CA THR A 168 3.08 4.88 9.35
C THR A 168 4.33 4.39 10.07
N ASP A 169 4.74 5.08 11.14
CA ASP A 169 5.91 4.64 11.91
C ASP A 169 5.49 3.94 13.20
N ALA A 170 6.48 3.50 13.98
CA ALA A 170 6.23 2.72 15.16
C ALA A 170 5.49 3.49 16.25
N SER A 171 5.43 4.81 16.17
CA SER A 171 4.65 5.62 17.11
C SER A 171 3.17 5.68 16.72
N GLY A 172 2.83 5.24 15.50
CA GLY A 172 1.48 5.36 14.97
C GLY A 172 1.21 6.63 14.20
N ASP A 173 2.19 7.52 14.11
CA ASP A 173 2.06 8.71 13.26
C ASP A 173 2.00 8.26 11.80
N THR A 174 1.17 8.92 11.01
CA THR A 174 0.98 8.57 9.60
C THR A 174 1.07 9.83 8.73
N ILE A 175 1.70 9.68 7.56
CA ILE A 175 1.69 10.72 6.54
C ILE A 175 1.13 10.13 5.26
N LEU A 176 0.20 10.86 4.64
CA LEU A 176 -0.38 10.50 3.35
C LEU A 176 0.21 11.42 2.29
N LEU A 177 0.65 10.83 1.18
CA LEU A 177 1.19 11.55 0.03
C LEU A 177 0.23 11.42 -1.13
N GLU A 178 -0.34 12.54 -1.59
CA GLU A 178 -1.20 12.58 -2.77
C GLU A 178 -0.66 13.57 -3.78
N TYR A 179 -0.77 13.23 -5.07
CA TYR A 179 -0.35 14.10 -6.16
C TYR A 179 -1.60 14.61 -6.87
N VAL A 180 -1.80 15.91 -6.73
CA VAL A 180 -2.98 16.56 -7.33
C VAL A 180 -2.49 17.69 -8.23
N UNK A 181 -2.76 17.47 -9.44
CA UNK A 181 -2.47 18.29 -10.27
C UNK A 181 -1.18 18.49 -10.40
N GLY A 182 -0.34 17.59 -10.36
CA GLY A 182 1.10 17.64 -10.53
C GLY A 182 1.85 18.12 -9.30
N LYS A 183 1.16 18.28 -8.19
CA LYS A 183 1.77 18.78 -6.97
C LYS A 183 1.59 17.79 -5.84
N LEU A 184 2.65 17.60 -5.06
CA LEU A 184 2.58 16.78 -3.87
C LEU A 184 1.82 17.50 -2.77
N THR A 185 0.81 16.86 -2.23
CA THR A 185 0.06 17.33 -1.07
C THR A 185 0.16 16.27 0.01
N THR A 186 0.50 16.68 1.23
CA THR A 186 0.62 15.72 2.33
C THR A 186 -0.37 16.04 3.43
N TYR A 187 -0.78 14.99 4.13
CA TYR A 187 -1.63 15.07 5.31
C TYR A 187 -0.98 14.22 6.38
N ARG A 188 -1.07 14.62 7.64
CA ARG A 188 -0.32 13.93 8.69
C ARG A 188 -1.12 13.86 9.98
N GLY A 189 -0.98 12.76 10.70
CA GLY A 189 -1.56 12.61 12.03
C GLY A 189 -1.78 11.17 12.42
N ARG A 190 -1.88 10.93 13.72
CA ARG A 190 -2.22 9.61 14.24
C ARG A 190 -3.66 9.22 13.91
N ASP A 191 -4.51 10.21 13.73
CA ASP A 191 -5.91 9.96 13.39
C ASP A 191 -6.14 9.64 11.91
N LEU A 192 -5.07 9.59 11.11
CA LEU A 192 -5.15 9.21 9.71
C LEU A 192 -5.05 7.69 9.62
N GLN A 193 -6.13 7.00 9.99
CA GLN A 193 -6.09 5.56 10.19
C GLN A 193 -6.65 4.75 9.02
N VAL A 194 -7.26 5.39 8.02
CA VAL A 194 -7.85 4.66 6.89
C VAL A 194 -7.47 5.34 5.59
N LEU A 195 -7.17 4.52 4.59
CA LEU A 195 -6.97 4.99 3.22
C LEU A 195 -7.55 3.95 2.28
N THR A 196 -8.21 4.40 1.22
CA THR A 196 -8.64 3.49 0.17
C THR A 196 -8.15 4.02 -1.18
N ASN A 197 -9.05 4.36 -2.09
CA ASN A 197 -8.66 4.81 -3.43
C ASN A 197 -9.19 6.22 -3.64
N ASP A 198 -9.83 6.51 -4.78
CA ASP A 198 -10.46 7.81 -5.00
C ASP A 198 -11.68 7.97 -4.09
N PRO A 199 -12.07 9.21 -3.83
CA PRO A 199 -11.45 10.46 -4.27
C PRO A 199 -10.28 10.87 -3.38
N VAL A 200 -9.62 11.98 -3.73
CA VAL A 200 -8.52 12.51 -2.94
C VAL A 200 -9.02 12.89 -1.55
N TRP A 201 -8.08 13.03 -0.63
CA TRP A 201 -8.35 13.05 0.81
C TRP A 201 -9.43 14.04 1.25
N PRO A 202 -9.41 15.32 0.84
CA PRO A 202 -10.45 16.23 1.33
C PRO A 202 -11.85 15.81 0.92
N GLN A 203 -12.01 15.30 -0.30
CA GLN A 203 -13.31 14.83 -0.75
C GLN A 203 -13.74 13.58 -0.02
N MET A 204 -12.80 12.67 0.24
CA MET A 204 -13.10 11.47 1.01
C MET A 204 -13.56 11.85 2.42
N GLN A 205 -12.91 12.84 3.04
CA GLN A 205 -13.33 13.30 4.36
C GLN A 205 -14.74 13.86 4.35
N ALA A 206 -15.13 14.57 3.29
CA ALA A 206 -16.49 15.10 3.18
C ALA A 206 -17.51 13.95 3.09
N ILE A 207 -17.22 12.93 2.29
CA ILE A 207 -18.10 11.76 2.18
C ILE A 207 -18.22 11.06 3.53
N ASN A 208 -17.12 10.86 4.21
CA ASN A 208 -17.13 10.18 5.50
C ASN A 208 -17.93 10.98 6.54
N LYS A 209 -17.81 12.29 6.49
CA LYS A 209 -18.58 13.15 7.41
C LYS A 209 -20.08 12.98 7.20
N TYR A 210 -20.53 12.88 5.96
CA TYR A 210 -21.95 12.61 5.68
C TYR A 210 -22.39 11.31 6.36
N TRP A 211 -21.61 10.25 6.19
CA TRP A 211 -21.99 8.96 6.76
C TRP A 211 -21.90 8.93 8.27
N LYS A 212 -20.99 9.70 8.86
CA LYS A 212 -20.97 9.85 10.33
C LYS A 212 -22.26 10.47 10.81
N GLY A 213 -22.83 11.40 10.03
CA GLY A 213 -24.14 11.97 10.37
C GLY A 213 -25.27 10.95 10.32
N VAL A 214 -25.22 10.01 9.40
CA VAL A 214 -26.18 8.91 9.35
C VAL A 214 -26.00 8.00 10.56
N GLY A 215 -24.76 7.73 10.93
CA GLY A 215 -24.44 6.84 12.05
C GLY A 215 -24.29 5.40 11.62
N GLY A 216 -23.12 4.83 11.87
CA GLY A 216 -22.81 3.47 11.42
C GLY A 216 -23.63 2.37 12.08
N VAL A 217 -24.20 2.66 13.25
CA VAL A 217 -25.12 1.73 13.89
C VAL A 217 -26.43 1.64 13.10
N ASN A 218 -26.81 2.75 12.46
CA ASN A 218 -28.03 2.78 11.65
C ASN A 218 -27.79 2.19 10.27
N MET A 219 -26.70 2.60 9.62
CA MET A 219 -26.42 2.13 8.26
C MET A 219 -24.97 2.37 7.90
N LEU A 220 -24.35 1.37 7.27
CA LEU A 220 -23.04 1.50 6.64
C LEU A 220 -23.19 1.17 5.16
N PRO A 221 -22.50 1.91 4.28
CA PRO A 221 -22.57 1.58 2.85
C PRO A 221 -21.83 0.27 2.59
N GLY A 222 -22.44 -0.60 1.78
CA GLY A 222 -21.98 -1.98 1.69
C GLY A 222 -21.32 -2.39 0.39
N THR A 223 -21.17 -1.48 -0.58
CA THR A 223 -20.58 -1.90 -1.86
C THR A 223 -19.05 -2.00 -1.74
N VAL A 224 -18.43 -2.50 -2.81
CA VAL A 224 -16.98 -2.61 -2.86
C VAL A 224 -16.30 -1.31 -3.33
N ARG A 225 -17.06 -0.24 -3.51
CA ARG A 225 -16.51 1.03 -3.94
C ARG A 225 -15.60 1.62 -2.88
N SER A 226 -14.65 2.42 -3.35
CA SER A 226 -13.62 3.01 -2.50
C SER A 226 -14.20 3.78 -1.31
N ALA A 227 -15.15 4.68 -1.57
CA ALA A 227 -15.70 5.49 -0.49
C ALA A 227 -16.49 4.64 0.50
N ASP A 228 -17.21 3.63 0.01
CA ASP A 228 -17.98 2.75 0.90
C ASP A 228 -17.03 1.95 1.80
N ARG A 229 -15.93 1.44 1.24
CA ARG A 229 -14.94 0.72 2.05
C ARG A 229 -14.27 1.64 3.07
N PHE A 230 -13.99 2.88 2.67
CA PHE A 230 -13.42 3.85 3.61
C PHE A 230 -14.35 4.06 4.80
N VAL A 231 -15.62 4.29 4.53
CA VAL A 231 -16.60 4.57 5.59
C VAL A 231 -16.75 3.38 6.53
N ARG A 232 -16.83 2.15 5.98
CA ARG A 232 -16.93 0.95 6.83
C ARG A 232 -15.70 0.79 7.71
N ALA A 233 -14.52 0.91 7.11
CA ALA A 233 -13.27 0.74 7.87
C ALA A 233 -13.14 1.80 8.96
N ASP A 234 -13.46 3.04 8.62
CA ASP A 234 -13.36 4.14 9.59
C ASP A 234 -14.32 3.92 10.76
N PHE A 235 -15.53 3.49 10.47
CA PHE A 235 -16.47 3.21 11.55
C PHE A 235 -15.93 2.10 12.45
N PHE A 236 -15.51 0.99 11.87
CA PHE A 236 -15.10 -0.16 12.68
C PHE A 236 -13.82 0.10 13.45
N ILE A 237 -12.81 0.77 12.85
CA ILE A 237 -11.57 0.99 13.59
C ILE A 237 -11.78 1.89 14.79
N HIS A 238 -12.79 2.74 14.76
CA HIS A 238 -13.11 3.60 15.90
C HIS A 238 -14.05 2.97 16.90
N HIS A 239 -14.47 1.71 16.66
CA HIS A 239 -15.40 1.02 17.55
C HIS A 239 -14.90 -0.34 18.03
N VAL A 240 -13.65 -0.71 17.72
CA VAL A 240 -13.05 -1.90 18.33
C VAL A 240 -12.24 -1.48 19.55
N PRO A 241 -12.09 -2.37 20.52
CA PRO A 241 -11.33 -1.99 21.73
C PRO A 241 -9.85 -1.85 21.42
N THR A 242 -9.19 -0.92 22.13
CA THR A 242 -7.75 -0.68 21.98
C THR A 242 -6.97 -0.99 23.25
N ASN A 243 -7.65 -1.43 24.31
CA ASN A 243 -7.00 -1.79 25.57
C ASN A 243 -7.04 -3.31 25.76
N VAL A 244 -6.65 -4.05 24.75
CA VAL A 244 -6.74 -5.52 24.74
C VAL A 244 -5.35 -6.10 24.49
N ASN A 245 -5.23 -7.40 24.66
CA ASN A 245 -3.97 -8.10 24.43
C ASN A 245 -3.66 -8.16 22.92
N TYR A 246 -2.45 -8.64 22.62
CA TYR A 246 -1.97 -8.67 21.23
C TYR A 246 -2.89 -9.48 20.32
N GLN A 247 -3.30 -10.66 20.78
CA GLN A 247 -4.12 -11.53 19.92
C GLN A 247 -5.45 -10.89 19.59
N ASP A 248 -6.07 -10.24 20.56
CA ASP A 248 -7.35 -9.58 20.33
C ASP A 248 -7.18 -8.35 19.44
N ALA A 249 -6.09 -7.61 19.61
CA ALA A 249 -5.82 -6.46 18.73
C ALA A 249 -5.64 -6.92 17.29
N TRP A 250 -4.82 -7.96 17.10
CA TRP A 250 -4.61 -8.52 15.77
C TRP A 250 -5.93 -9.02 15.18
N GLY A 251 -6.73 -9.70 16.00
CA GLY A 251 -8.04 -10.20 15.56
C GLY A 251 -8.99 -9.09 15.15
N SER A 252 -8.99 -7.98 15.90
CA SER A 252 -9.83 -6.84 15.55
C SER A 252 -9.45 -6.29 14.16
N LEU A 253 -8.15 -6.07 13.93
CA LEU A 253 -7.74 -5.53 12.64
C LEU A 253 -7.96 -6.54 11.52
N ASN A 254 -7.65 -7.81 11.76
CA ASN A 254 -7.88 -8.85 10.77
C ASN A 254 -9.36 -8.91 10.36
N SER A 255 -10.27 -8.80 11.33
CA SER A 255 -11.71 -8.80 11.05
C SER A 255 -12.13 -7.58 10.24
N ILE A 256 -11.59 -6.41 10.59
CA ILE A 256 -11.91 -5.19 9.84
C ILE A 256 -11.45 -5.34 8.39
N MET A 257 -10.25 -5.89 8.17
CA MET A 257 -9.77 -6.09 6.81
C MET A 257 -10.68 -7.04 6.04
N GLY A 258 -11.32 -7.97 6.74
CA GLY A 258 -12.35 -8.82 6.12
C GLY A 258 -13.53 -8.03 5.59
N THR A 259 -13.95 -6.99 6.31
CA THR A 259 -15.12 -6.21 5.90
C THR A 259 -14.87 -5.36 4.66
N VAL A 260 -13.62 -5.12 4.31
CA VAL A 260 -13.27 -4.32 3.13
C VAL A 260 -12.61 -5.17 2.03
N SER A 261 -12.47 -6.46 2.26
CA SER A 261 -11.98 -7.38 1.23
C SER A 261 -13.07 -7.64 0.19
N VAL A 262 -12.65 -7.80 -1.05
CA VAL A 262 -13.56 -8.10 -2.16
C VAL A 262 -13.43 -9.60 -2.46
N PRO A 263 -14.56 -10.31 -2.54
CA PRO A 263 -14.48 -11.77 -2.77
C PRO A 263 -13.64 -12.12 -3.98
N TYR A 264 -12.79 -13.14 -3.82
CA TYR A 264 -11.90 -13.57 -4.89
C TYR A 264 -12.72 -14.15 -6.03
N GLY A 265 -12.41 -13.71 -7.25
CA GLY A 265 -13.12 -14.19 -8.43
C GLY A 265 -14.47 -13.52 -8.65
N TYR A 266 -14.81 -12.51 -7.87
CA TYR A 266 -16.04 -11.76 -7.99
C TYR A 266 -16.15 -11.17 -9.40
N GLU A 267 -17.29 -11.40 -10.05
CA GLU A 267 -17.53 -10.94 -11.41
C GLU A 267 -18.95 -10.38 -11.54
N ILE A 268 -19.09 -9.38 -12.38
CA ILE A 268 -20.40 -8.83 -12.71
C ILE A 268 -20.48 -8.77 -14.22
N GLU A 269 -21.57 -9.32 -14.77
CA GLU A 269 -21.80 -9.30 -16.22
C GLU A 269 -21.80 -7.87 -16.73
N GLY A 270 -21.05 -7.61 -17.79
CA GLY A 270 -20.94 -6.27 -18.36
C GLY A 270 -19.93 -5.37 -17.69
N GLU A 271 -19.25 -5.86 -16.64
CA GLU A 271 -18.24 -5.07 -15.94
C GLU A 271 -16.95 -5.88 -15.84
N PRO A 272 -16.14 -5.89 -16.89
CA PRO A 272 -14.98 -6.78 -16.96
C PRO A 272 -13.82 -6.43 -16.04
N ASN A 273 -13.85 -5.25 -15.44
CA ASN A 273 -12.71 -4.75 -14.67
C ASN A 273 -12.95 -4.70 -13.17
N VAL A 274 -13.85 -5.53 -12.65
CA VAL A 274 -14.06 -5.57 -11.19
C VAL A 274 -12.84 -6.20 -10.54
N SER A 275 -12.35 -5.54 -9.49
CA SER A 275 -11.22 -6.05 -8.71
C SER A 275 -11.67 -7.09 -7.70
N SER A 276 -10.74 -7.97 -7.32
CA SER A 276 -10.93 -8.81 -6.15
C SER A 276 -9.65 -8.77 -5.31
N THR A 277 -9.80 -9.07 -4.03
CA THR A 277 -8.66 -9.09 -3.11
C THR A 277 -7.80 -10.30 -3.39
N GLN A 278 -6.52 -10.08 -3.68
CA GLN A 278 -5.58 -11.15 -3.98
C GLN A 278 -4.78 -11.57 -2.75
N TRP A 279 -4.47 -10.63 -1.88
CA TRP A 279 -3.88 -10.93 -0.59
C TRP A 279 -4.11 -9.77 0.36
N ARG A 280 -3.92 -10.08 1.65
CA ARG A 280 -3.96 -9.09 2.71
C ARG A 280 -2.66 -9.16 3.47
N SER A 281 -2.25 -8.03 4.04
CA SER A 281 -1.10 -7.99 4.94
C SER A 281 -1.50 -7.29 6.24
N ILE A 282 -0.80 -7.66 7.32
CA ILE A 282 -0.81 -6.91 8.57
C ILE A 282 0.65 -6.76 8.98
N ALA A 283 1.13 -5.52 8.98
CA ALA A 283 2.49 -5.21 9.38
C ALA A 283 2.46 -4.78 10.86
N ASP A 284 3.25 -5.45 11.67
CA ASP A 284 3.38 -5.08 13.08
C ASP A 284 4.60 -4.17 13.21
N ALA A 285 4.35 -2.87 13.27
CA ALA A 285 5.41 -1.87 13.33
C ALA A 285 6.17 -1.92 14.66
N THR A 286 5.61 -2.56 15.66
CA THR A 286 6.23 -2.63 16.98
C THR A 286 7.19 -3.80 17.11
N THR A 287 6.82 -4.98 16.58
CA THR A 287 7.63 -6.18 16.76
C THR A 287 8.39 -6.61 15.49
N GLY A 288 8.05 -6.05 14.33
CA GLY A 288 8.72 -6.41 13.10
C GLY A 288 8.20 -7.66 12.43
N LYS A 289 7.03 -8.13 12.81
CA LYS A 289 6.39 -9.25 12.12
C LYS A 289 5.49 -8.72 11.02
N TYR A 290 5.55 -9.34 9.86
CA TYR A 290 4.80 -8.89 8.69
C TYR A 290 3.98 -10.08 8.19
N TYR A 291 2.69 -10.04 8.48
CA TYR A 291 1.77 -11.16 8.21
C TYR A 291 1.14 -11.00 6.84
N PHE A 292 0.93 -12.15 6.18
CA PHE A 292 0.28 -12.20 4.87
C PHE A 292 -0.75 -13.32 4.84
N LYS A 293 -1.84 -13.08 4.13
CA LYS A 293 -2.85 -14.08 3.83
C LYS A 293 -3.23 -13.94 2.35
N PHE A 294 -2.89 -14.95 1.56
CA PHE A 294 -3.25 -14.94 0.14
C PHE A 294 -4.63 -15.54 -0.03
N ALA A 295 -5.40 -14.99 -0.99
CA ALA A 295 -6.78 -15.43 -1.18
C ALA A 295 -6.87 -16.91 -1.52
N VAL A 296 -5.93 -17.40 -2.34
CA VAL A 296 -5.94 -18.81 -2.73
C VAL A 296 -5.12 -19.68 -1.79
N GLY A 297 -4.56 -19.11 -0.74
CA GLY A 297 -3.83 -19.87 0.25
C GLY A 297 -4.71 -20.24 1.42
N THR A 298 -4.36 -21.33 2.08
CA THR A 298 -5.17 -21.82 3.21
C THR A 298 -4.58 -21.45 4.56
N GLY A 299 -3.42 -20.79 4.59
CA GLY A 299 -2.78 -20.44 5.85
C GLY A 299 -2.37 -18.98 5.89
N ASP A 300 -2.17 -18.50 7.10
CA ASP A 300 -1.54 -17.19 7.35
C ASP A 300 -0.07 -17.45 7.65
N PHE A 301 0.80 -16.63 7.09
CA PHE A 301 2.23 -16.74 7.36
C PHE A 301 2.78 -15.35 7.63
N TRP A 302 4.01 -15.31 8.16
CA TRP A 302 4.64 -14.04 8.43
C TRP A 302 6.15 -14.13 8.25
N ILE A 303 6.73 -13.00 7.95
CA ILE A 303 8.18 -12.79 8.01
C ILE A 303 8.46 -12.10 9.35
N ASP A 304 9.41 -12.65 10.09
CA ASP A 304 9.84 -12.08 11.37
C ASP A 304 11.16 -11.36 11.12
N LEU A 305 11.06 -10.06 10.83
CA LEU A 305 12.20 -9.27 10.38
C LEU A 305 13.28 -9.18 11.46
N GLN A 306 12.87 -9.15 12.73
CA GLN A 306 13.83 -8.98 13.82
C GLN A 306 14.66 -10.23 14.07
N HIS A 307 14.27 -11.37 13.52
CA HIS A 307 15.05 -12.61 13.65
C HIS A 307 15.81 -12.93 12.37
N LEU A 308 16.07 -11.93 11.54
CA LEU A 308 16.88 -12.08 10.35
C LEU A 308 18.15 -11.25 10.49
N ILE A 309 19.18 -11.65 9.75
CA ILE A 309 20.46 -10.94 9.77
C ILE A 309 20.38 -9.81 8.75
N LEU A 310 20.48 -8.57 9.22
CA LEU A 310 20.31 -7.39 8.38
C LEU A 310 21.57 -6.53 8.32
N THR A 311 22.71 -7.02 8.84
CA THR A 311 23.95 -6.27 8.82
C THR A 311 24.47 -6.11 7.39
N PRO A 312 25.26 -5.07 7.11
CA PRO A 312 25.82 -4.90 5.77
C PRO A 312 26.61 -6.13 5.35
N GLY A 313 26.41 -6.56 4.10
CA GLY A 313 27.04 -7.76 3.58
C GLY A 313 26.20 -9.01 3.73
N ALA A 314 25.13 -8.99 4.53
CA ALA A 314 24.22 -10.12 4.60
C ALA A 314 23.55 -10.30 3.24
N PRO A 315 23.13 -11.53 2.90
CA PRO A 315 22.49 -11.75 1.60
C PRO A 315 21.09 -11.13 1.54
N ILE A 316 20.71 -10.71 0.34
CA ILE A 316 19.32 -10.40 0.04
C ILE A 316 18.57 -11.73 0.00
N LEU A 317 17.35 -11.77 0.54
CA LEU A 317 16.56 -13.00 0.61
C LEU A 317 15.24 -12.81 -0.12
N LYS A 318 14.71 -13.92 -0.63
CA LYS A 318 13.43 -13.92 -1.35
C LYS A 318 12.56 -15.06 -0.87
N LEU A 319 11.28 -14.77 -0.70
CA LEU A 319 10.25 -15.81 -0.52
C LEU A 319 9.43 -15.88 -1.81
N ASP A 320 9.53 -17.02 -2.49
CA ASP A 320 8.73 -17.28 -3.70
C ASP A 320 7.36 -17.76 -3.22
N THR A 321 6.38 -16.87 -3.24
CA THR A 321 5.08 -17.19 -2.66
C THR A 321 4.34 -18.26 -3.45
N ALA A 322 4.52 -18.30 -4.77
CA ALA A 322 3.87 -19.35 -5.58
C ALA A 322 4.41 -20.74 -5.25
N ALA A 323 5.72 -20.83 -5.01
CA ALA A 323 6.34 -22.12 -4.67
C ALA A 323 5.94 -22.61 -3.28
N HIS A 324 5.44 -21.70 -2.43
CA HIS A 324 5.10 -22.02 -1.05
C HIS A 324 3.64 -21.73 -0.73
N ALA A 325 2.76 -21.95 -1.72
CA ALA A 325 1.33 -21.74 -1.51
C ALA A 325 0.83 -22.59 -0.35
N GLY A 326 0.07 -21.99 0.53
CA GLY A 326 -0.49 -22.70 1.67
C GLY A 326 0.41 -22.80 2.88
N ILE A 327 1.58 -22.16 2.88
CA ILE A 327 2.41 -22.18 4.08
C ILE A 327 1.71 -21.46 5.23
N THR A 328 2.07 -21.84 6.44
CA THR A 328 1.45 -21.35 7.67
C THR A 328 2.57 -21.09 8.69
N GLY A 329 2.43 -19.99 9.44
CA GLY A 329 3.34 -19.68 10.52
C GLY A 329 4.54 -18.89 10.07
N ASN A 330 5.62 -18.99 10.80
CA ASN A 330 6.82 -18.20 10.55
C ASN A 330 7.49 -18.71 9.25
N ALA A 331 7.56 -17.85 8.24
CA ALA A 331 8.06 -18.22 6.93
C ALA A 331 9.54 -17.92 6.73
N ASN A 332 10.24 -17.47 7.78
CA ASN A 332 11.67 -17.16 7.62
C ASN A 332 12.47 -18.33 7.04
N LYS A 333 12.10 -19.56 7.40
CA LYS A 333 12.81 -20.76 6.93
C LYS A 333 12.69 -21.00 5.43
N TYR A 334 11.73 -20.35 4.78
CA TYR A 334 11.56 -20.49 3.33
C TYR A 334 12.27 -19.41 2.53
N LEU A 335 12.87 -18.43 3.21
CA LEU A 335 13.63 -17.38 2.54
C LEU A 335 14.92 -17.97 1.97
N LYS A 336 15.25 -17.60 0.74
CA LYS A 336 16.45 -18.06 0.06
C LYS A 336 17.24 -16.91 -0.50
N LYS A 337 18.55 -17.07 -0.61
CA LYS A 337 19.41 -16.06 -1.18
C LYS A 337 18.95 -15.67 -2.58
N SER A 338 19.05 -14.38 -2.88
CA SER A 338 18.57 -13.82 -4.14
C SER A 338 19.45 -12.63 -4.52
N PRO A 339 19.59 -12.35 -5.81
CA PRO A 339 20.26 -11.11 -6.22
C PRO A 339 19.40 -9.87 -6.01
N GLY A 340 18.15 -10.03 -5.55
CA GLY A 340 17.21 -8.93 -5.45
C GLY A 340 16.34 -8.86 -6.69
N PHE A 341 15.29 -8.05 -6.61
CA PHE A 341 14.43 -7.89 -7.78
C PHE A 341 15.05 -6.89 -8.75
N THR A 342 14.69 -7.01 -10.02
CA THR A 342 15.12 -6.08 -11.06
C THR A 342 13.98 -5.09 -11.28
N PRO A 343 14.18 -3.81 -10.98
CA PRO A 343 13.07 -2.87 -11.12
C PRO A 343 12.58 -2.80 -12.56
N MET A 344 11.25 -2.75 -12.71
CA MET A 344 10.67 -2.44 -14.01
C MET A 344 10.46 -0.93 -14.03
N TRP A 345 11.44 -0.29 -14.65
CA TRP A 345 11.51 1.16 -14.69
C TRP A 345 10.35 1.78 -15.46
#